data_e3e8d788a6508e73bffd774c2220df9a
#
_entry.id   e3e8d788a6508e73bffd774c2220df9a
#
_cell.length_a   1.000
_cell.length_b   1.000
_cell.length_c   1.000
_cell.angle_alpha   90.00
_cell.angle_beta   90.00
_cell.angle_gamma   90.00
#
_symmetry.space_group_name_H-M   'P 1'
#
loop_
_entity.id
_entity.type
_entity.pdbx_description
1 polymer ?
#
loop_
_entity_poly.entity_id
_entity_poly.type
_entity_poly.pdbx_seq_one_letter_code
_entity_poly.pdbx_strand_id
1 'polypeptide(L)'
;LARLAEQTLGWPPGSIGATRVLRQSLDARKGRPLGFRLRCQVARSPAELPAHAAPIRPPLSWPSGRRPPHVVVVGSGPAGSWAALRLAEAGVPVSIIERGKTVQPRRADLASLTRGRLDTDSNYCFGEGGAGTYSDGKLYTRSKDRGAVAGVLADLARFGAPANIEVDARPHVGSNRLPKVLMALRTHLETCGVSYRFSTEVTGLRIDRARVRAVKLRTGDEIEADAVVLAVGHSARSVYDWAQAAGLPMERKSFAVGVRIEHPQSLIDEIQYGSAAGHPLLPPATYDLTSRGAGRGVYSFCMCPGGWIVPAATESDGVVVNGMSLSKRDSPYANSGFVVAVEPGDMGPAAAGVLAGVELQRTIERAAFQAGGGAFRAPAQRLADFLEHRPSSAVGPSSYRPGLTPASLDRVFPDLMVTALREGLRGVGERMPRFLHPDALLIAAETRT
;
A
#
# COMPACT_ATOMS: atom_id res chain seq x y z
N LEU A 1 5.87 -20.37 -28.21
CA LEU A 1 6.49 -19.05 -28.13
C LEU A 1 7.58 -18.91 -29.19
N ALA A 2 8.53 -19.88 -29.29
CA ALA A 2 9.60 -19.87 -30.29
C ALA A 2 9.06 -19.72 -31.72
N ARG A 3 8.11 -20.56 -32.14
CA ARG A 3 7.49 -20.45 -33.48
C ARG A 3 6.89 -19.08 -33.79
N LEU A 4 6.21 -18.48 -32.82
CA LEU A 4 5.64 -17.14 -33.01
C LEU A 4 6.72 -16.08 -33.15
N ALA A 5 7.82 -16.20 -32.39
CA ALA A 5 8.96 -15.30 -32.50
C ALA A 5 9.69 -15.46 -33.83
N GLU A 6 9.88 -16.69 -34.31
CA GLU A 6 10.46 -17.00 -35.64
C GLU A 6 9.64 -16.36 -36.75
N GLN A 7 8.31 -16.53 -36.73
CA GLN A 7 7.41 -15.87 -37.70
C GLN A 7 7.50 -14.36 -37.64
N THR A 8 7.54 -13.78 -36.42
CA THR A 8 7.61 -12.32 -36.24
C THR A 8 8.94 -11.72 -36.74
N LEU A 9 10.05 -12.47 -36.58
CA LEU A 9 11.40 -12.04 -36.95
C LEU A 9 11.77 -12.42 -38.39
N GLY A 10 10.94 -13.22 -39.07
CA GLY A 10 11.28 -13.77 -40.40
C GLY A 10 12.42 -14.80 -40.34
N TRP A 11 12.59 -15.48 -39.22
CA TRP A 11 13.64 -16.48 -39.01
C TRP A 11 13.15 -17.88 -39.45
N PRO A 12 14.05 -18.76 -39.91
CA PRO A 12 13.68 -20.13 -40.25
C PRO A 12 13.08 -20.89 -39.06
N PRO A 13 12.10 -21.78 -39.29
CA PRO A 13 11.57 -22.65 -38.23
C PRO A 13 12.67 -23.45 -37.55
N GLY A 14 12.64 -23.50 -36.20
CA GLY A 14 13.65 -24.23 -35.42
C GLY A 14 14.95 -23.47 -35.17
N SER A 15 15.05 -22.21 -35.60
CA SER A 15 16.24 -21.37 -35.39
C SER A 15 16.34 -20.78 -33.97
N ILE A 16 15.23 -20.77 -33.19
CA ILE A 16 15.20 -20.31 -31.80
C ILE A 16 15.25 -21.49 -30.86
N GLY A 17 16.38 -21.68 -30.17
CA GLY A 17 16.60 -22.72 -29.17
C GLY A 17 16.26 -22.28 -27.73
N ALA A 18 16.16 -20.99 -27.47
CA ALA A 18 15.82 -20.47 -26.16
C ALA A 18 14.97 -19.22 -26.22
N THR A 19 14.02 -19.11 -25.27
CA THR A 19 13.16 -17.91 -25.14
C THR A 19 13.04 -17.54 -23.66
N ARG A 20 13.05 -16.23 -23.36
CA ARG A 20 12.78 -15.67 -22.03
C ARG A 20 11.75 -14.57 -22.14
N VAL A 21 10.66 -14.69 -21.39
CA VAL A 21 9.67 -13.61 -21.27
C VAL A 21 10.24 -12.55 -20.32
N LEU A 22 10.30 -11.30 -20.78
CA LEU A 22 10.73 -10.14 -19.99
C LEU A 22 9.56 -9.35 -19.46
N ARG A 23 8.42 -9.38 -20.15
CA ARG A 23 7.19 -8.71 -19.75
C ARG A 23 5.99 -9.37 -20.41
N GLN A 24 4.94 -9.53 -19.60
CA GLN A 24 3.64 -10.02 -20.04
C GLN A 24 2.57 -9.01 -19.66
N SER A 25 1.67 -8.71 -20.58
CA SER A 25 0.48 -7.90 -20.31
C SER A 25 -0.71 -8.46 -21.04
N LEU A 26 -1.87 -8.46 -20.37
CA LEU A 26 -3.15 -8.81 -20.99
C LEU A 26 -3.59 -7.68 -21.93
N ASP A 27 -4.01 -8.02 -23.14
CA ASP A 27 -4.68 -7.11 -24.08
C ASP A 27 -6.15 -7.53 -24.19
N ALA A 28 -6.99 -6.79 -23.46
CA ALA A 28 -8.46 -6.99 -23.43
C ALA A 28 -9.19 -5.74 -23.93
N ARG A 29 -8.60 -4.98 -24.85
CA ARG A 29 -9.19 -3.76 -25.39
C ARG A 29 -10.43 -4.07 -26.23
N LYS A 30 -11.48 -3.26 -26.07
CA LYS A 30 -12.71 -3.37 -26.89
C LYS A 30 -12.39 -3.41 -28.38
N GLY A 31 -13.04 -4.31 -29.11
CA GLY A 31 -12.86 -4.47 -30.56
C GLY A 31 -11.59 -5.21 -30.99
N ARG A 32 -10.85 -5.81 -30.05
CA ARG A 32 -9.70 -6.66 -30.34
C ARG A 32 -9.88 -8.06 -29.76
N PRO A 33 -9.30 -9.09 -30.38
CA PRO A 33 -9.24 -10.42 -29.77
C PRO A 33 -8.52 -10.36 -28.43
N LEU A 34 -9.05 -11.11 -27.45
CA LEU A 34 -8.38 -11.28 -26.16
C LEU A 34 -7.05 -11.99 -26.37
N GLY A 35 -5.97 -11.46 -25.78
CA GLY A 35 -4.64 -12.05 -25.92
C GLY A 35 -3.61 -11.48 -24.97
N PHE A 36 -2.39 -12.03 -25.03
CA PHE A 36 -1.26 -11.52 -24.27
C PHE A 36 -0.27 -10.80 -25.18
N ARG A 37 0.17 -9.63 -24.76
CA ARG A 37 1.30 -8.96 -25.34
C ARG A 37 2.56 -9.35 -24.55
N LEU A 38 3.51 -9.98 -25.23
CA LEU A 38 4.75 -10.45 -24.63
C LEU A 38 5.93 -9.62 -25.15
N ARG A 39 6.86 -9.32 -24.26
CA ARG A 39 8.21 -8.87 -24.61
C ARG A 39 9.17 -9.98 -24.27
N CYS A 40 9.89 -10.51 -25.27
CA CYS A 40 10.75 -11.65 -25.07
C CYS A 40 12.19 -11.35 -25.51
N GLN A 41 13.15 -12.02 -24.89
CA GLN A 41 14.47 -12.29 -25.45
C GLN A 41 14.42 -13.65 -26.10
N VAL A 42 15.06 -13.79 -27.26
CA VAL A 42 15.21 -15.04 -27.98
C VAL A 42 16.68 -15.24 -28.34
N ALA A 43 17.12 -16.49 -28.35
CA ALA A 43 18.47 -16.87 -28.69
C ALA A 43 18.46 -18.22 -29.40
N ARG A 44 19.55 -18.54 -30.12
CA ARG A 44 19.71 -19.83 -30.79
C ARG A 44 19.97 -20.95 -29.78
N SER A 45 20.59 -20.61 -28.65
CA SER A 45 20.83 -21.55 -27.56
C SER A 45 20.61 -20.93 -26.20
N PRO A 46 20.36 -21.71 -25.13
CA PRO A 46 20.24 -21.16 -23.77
C PRO A 46 21.50 -20.41 -23.28
N ALA A 47 22.68 -20.80 -23.78
CA ALA A 47 23.95 -20.17 -23.39
C ALA A 47 24.09 -18.73 -23.90
N GLU A 48 23.38 -18.36 -24.97
CA GLU A 48 23.38 -17.02 -25.54
C GLU A 48 22.42 -16.06 -24.81
N LEU A 49 21.51 -16.55 -23.96
CA LEU A 49 20.67 -15.69 -23.17
C LEU A 49 21.50 -15.11 -22.01
N PRO A 50 21.52 -13.78 -21.84
CA PRO A 50 22.19 -13.16 -20.69
C PRO A 50 21.74 -13.81 -19.36
N ALA A 51 22.66 -14.03 -18.44
CA ALA A 51 22.31 -14.53 -17.11
C ALA A 51 21.24 -13.60 -16.48
N HIS A 52 20.17 -14.21 -15.97
CA HIS A 52 19.15 -13.47 -15.21
C HIS A 52 19.54 -13.54 -13.72
N ALA A 53 20.63 -12.87 -13.39
CA ALA A 53 21.04 -12.71 -12.01
C ALA A 53 20.81 -11.29 -11.57
N ALA A 54 20.10 -11.10 -10.47
CA ALA A 54 20.18 -9.83 -9.75
C ALA A 54 21.66 -9.58 -9.43
N PRO A 55 22.20 -8.39 -9.65
CA PRO A 55 23.59 -8.12 -9.37
C PRO A 55 23.87 -8.37 -7.89
N ILE A 56 24.67 -9.41 -7.59
CA ILE A 56 25.20 -9.63 -6.25
C ILE A 56 26.14 -8.46 -6.00
N ARG A 57 25.78 -7.57 -5.09
CA ARG A 57 26.67 -6.50 -4.67
C ARG A 57 27.72 -7.11 -3.72
N PRO A 58 29.00 -6.90 -3.98
CA PRO A 58 30.02 -7.40 -3.06
C PRO A 58 29.88 -6.70 -1.70
N PRO A 59 30.20 -7.38 -0.60
CA PRO A 59 30.27 -6.76 0.72
C PRO A 59 31.17 -5.52 0.69
N LEU A 60 30.83 -4.51 1.48
CA LEU A 60 31.68 -3.34 1.62
C LEU A 60 32.96 -3.74 2.36
N SER A 61 34.12 -3.28 1.88
CA SER A 61 35.36 -3.39 2.60
C SER A 61 35.49 -2.24 3.61
N TRP A 62 35.75 -2.58 4.86
CA TRP A 62 35.99 -1.59 5.91
C TRP A 62 37.48 -1.34 6.09
N PRO A 63 37.93 -0.09 6.38
CA PRO A 63 39.30 0.19 6.66
C PRO A 63 39.82 -0.68 7.83
N SER A 64 41.03 -1.19 7.71
CA SER A 64 41.67 -1.99 8.76
C SER A 64 41.65 -1.27 10.12
N GLY A 65 41.21 -1.99 11.17
CA GLY A 65 41.12 -1.45 12.52
C GLY A 65 39.84 -0.65 12.83
N ARG A 66 38.92 -0.48 11.87
CA ARG A 66 37.60 0.12 12.15
C ARG A 66 36.51 -0.95 12.11
N ARG A 67 35.71 -1.03 13.18
CA ARG A 67 34.49 -1.85 13.15
C ARG A 67 33.48 -1.25 12.19
N PRO A 68 32.62 -2.07 11.50
CA PRO A 68 31.48 -1.58 10.78
C PRO A 68 30.55 -0.78 11.71
N PRO A 69 29.89 0.28 11.23
CA PRO A 69 28.93 1.02 12.04
C PRO A 69 27.72 0.14 12.38
N HIS A 70 27.25 0.20 13.61
CA HIS A 70 25.98 -0.41 14.00
C HIS A 70 24.83 0.49 13.57
N VAL A 71 23.94 -0.05 12.73
CA VAL A 71 22.76 0.67 12.23
C VAL A 71 21.49 0.15 12.90
N VAL A 72 20.73 1.07 13.50
CA VAL A 72 19.40 0.75 14.02
C VAL A 72 18.37 1.19 12.98
N VAL A 73 17.51 0.24 12.57
CA VAL A 73 16.39 0.48 11.66
C VAL A 73 15.10 0.48 12.49
N VAL A 74 14.38 1.59 12.49
CA VAL A 74 13.12 1.76 13.20
C VAL A 74 11.96 1.50 12.24
N GLY A 75 11.27 0.39 12.46
CA GLY A 75 10.18 -0.11 11.63
C GLY A 75 10.59 -1.27 10.73
N SER A 76 9.82 -2.36 10.78
CA SER A 76 10.00 -3.58 9.97
C SER A 76 9.08 -3.64 8.74
N GLY A 77 8.58 -2.47 8.30
CA GLY A 77 7.84 -2.33 7.05
C GLY A 77 8.74 -2.53 5.81
N PRO A 78 8.20 -2.41 4.58
CA PRO A 78 8.99 -2.64 3.37
C PRO A 78 10.29 -1.81 3.33
N ALA A 79 10.23 -0.53 3.66
CA ALA A 79 11.41 0.33 3.65
C ALA A 79 12.50 -0.16 4.62
N GLY A 80 12.12 -0.49 5.86
CA GLY A 80 13.07 -0.95 6.88
C GLY A 80 13.63 -2.34 6.57
N SER A 81 12.80 -3.27 6.13
CA SER A 81 13.24 -4.63 5.79
C SER A 81 14.21 -4.65 4.61
N TRP A 82 13.97 -3.85 3.55
CA TRP A 82 14.90 -3.76 2.42
C TRP A 82 16.15 -2.96 2.75
N ALA A 83 16.07 -1.92 3.60
CA ALA A 83 17.25 -1.24 4.12
C ALA A 83 18.15 -2.21 4.89
N ALA A 84 17.55 -2.98 5.82
CA ALA A 84 18.27 -3.98 6.58
C ALA A 84 18.89 -5.08 5.69
N LEU A 85 18.16 -5.54 4.66
CA LEU A 85 18.65 -6.52 3.70
C LEU A 85 19.93 -6.01 2.99
N ARG A 86 19.89 -4.77 2.49
CA ARG A 86 21.06 -4.19 1.80
C ARG A 86 22.24 -3.92 2.73
N LEU A 87 21.97 -3.49 3.96
CA LEU A 87 23.00 -3.28 4.98
C LEU A 87 23.64 -4.61 5.40
N ALA A 88 22.84 -5.63 5.67
CA ALA A 88 23.32 -6.95 6.05
C ALA A 88 24.15 -7.62 4.93
N GLU A 89 23.68 -7.56 3.69
CA GLU A 89 24.42 -8.02 2.51
C GLU A 89 25.76 -7.28 2.33
N ALA A 90 25.85 -6.05 2.80
CA ALA A 90 27.08 -5.25 2.81
C ALA A 90 27.96 -5.51 4.05
N GLY A 91 27.59 -6.44 4.93
CA GLY A 91 28.35 -6.76 6.14
C GLY A 91 28.21 -5.75 7.28
N VAL A 92 27.16 -4.93 7.27
CA VAL A 92 26.87 -3.94 8.32
C VAL A 92 26.03 -4.58 9.41
N PRO A 93 26.42 -4.50 10.70
CA PRO A 93 25.57 -4.91 11.82
C PRO A 93 24.28 -4.10 11.90
N VAL A 94 23.12 -4.78 11.94
CA VAL A 94 21.82 -4.15 11.94
C VAL A 94 20.95 -4.66 13.07
N SER A 95 20.23 -3.73 13.74
CA SER A 95 19.13 -4.06 14.64
C SER A 95 17.84 -3.43 14.10
N ILE A 96 16.80 -4.24 13.93
CA ILE A 96 15.45 -3.76 13.56
C ILE A 96 14.60 -3.68 14.83
N ILE A 97 13.97 -2.52 15.04
CA ILE A 97 13.04 -2.29 16.14
C ILE A 97 11.65 -2.07 15.54
N GLU A 98 10.70 -2.90 15.96
CA GLU A 98 9.31 -2.86 15.50
C GLU A 98 8.37 -2.71 16.69
N ARG A 99 7.48 -1.70 16.58
CA ARG A 99 6.47 -1.40 17.60
C ARG A 99 5.49 -2.54 17.78
N GLY A 100 5.05 -3.14 16.67
CA GLY A 100 4.03 -4.18 16.68
C GLY A 100 4.60 -5.59 16.78
N LYS A 101 3.71 -6.56 16.65
CA LYS A 101 4.00 -7.99 16.80
C LYS A 101 4.44 -8.62 15.48
N THR A 102 5.00 -9.82 15.57
CA THR A 102 5.27 -10.66 14.40
C THR A 102 3.97 -11.06 13.68
N VAL A 103 4.07 -11.53 12.44
CA VAL A 103 2.93 -11.84 11.56
C VAL A 103 1.81 -12.64 12.25
N GLN A 104 2.14 -13.72 12.96
CA GLN A 104 1.12 -14.63 13.49
C GLN A 104 0.30 -14.00 14.63
N PRO A 105 0.87 -13.47 15.72
CA PRO A 105 0.12 -12.77 16.78
C PRO A 105 -0.65 -11.56 16.21
N ARG A 106 -0.05 -10.80 15.27
CA ARG A 106 -0.70 -9.66 14.62
C ARG A 106 -2.01 -10.05 13.93
N ARG A 107 -2.12 -11.26 13.36
CA ARG A 107 -3.39 -11.75 12.79
C ARG A 107 -4.53 -11.81 13.80
N ALA A 108 -4.24 -12.17 15.03
CA ALA A 108 -5.25 -12.19 16.11
C ALA A 108 -5.71 -10.76 16.46
N ASP A 109 -4.78 -9.79 16.45
CA ASP A 109 -5.11 -8.38 16.68
C ASP A 109 -6.00 -7.82 15.57
N LEU A 110 -5.72 -8.16 14.31
CA LEU A 110 -6.55 -7.77 13.16
C LEU A 110 -7.97 -8.39 13.26
N ALA A 111 -8.07 -9.65 13.67
CA ALA A 111 -9.36 -10.29 13.92
C ALA A 111 -10.11 -9.64 15.09
N SER A 112 -9.42 -9.14 16.10
CA SER A 112 -10.00 -8.38 17.21
C SER A 112 -10.50 -7.01 16.76
N LEU A 113 -9.78 -6.33 15.88
CA LEU A 113 -10.18 -5.05 15.33
C LEU A 113 -11.48 -5.16 14.50
N THR A 114 -11.67 -6.25 13.75
CA THR A 114 -12.96 -6.49 13.06
C THR A 114 -14.13 -6.70 14.00
N ARG A 115 -13.87 -6.94 15.28
CA ARG A 115 -14.87 -7.06 16.38
C ARG A 115 -14.89 -5.83 17.29
N GLY A 116 -14.33 -4.70 16.83
CA GLY A 116 -14.35 -3.43 17.52
C GLY A 116 -13.29 -3.25 18.62
N ARG A 117 -12.22 -4.05 18.65
CA ARG A 117 -11.13 -3.96 19.64
C ARG A 117 -9.79 -3.72 18.95
N LEU A 118 -9.24 -2.54 19.12
CA LEU A 118 -7.96 -2.11 18.56
C LEU A 118 -6.81 -2.39 19.54
N ASP A 119 -5.73 -3.00 19.04
CA ASP A 119 -4.40 -2.91 19.63
C ASP A 119 -3.66 -1.77 18.94
N THR A 120 -3.36 -0.69 19.66
CA THR A 120 -2.74 0.53 19.09
C THR A 120 -1.31 0.30 18.64
N ASP A 121 -0.64 -0.74 19.13
CA ASP A 121 0.71 -1.10 18.79
C ASP A 121 0.80 -2.20 17.73
N SER A 122 -0.30 -2.97 17.50
CA SER A 122 -0.33 -4.08 16.55
C SER A 122 -1.65 -4.11 15.78
N ASN A 123 -1.64 -3.62 14.53
CA ASN A 123 -2.83 -3.42 13.72
C ASN A 123 -2.50 -3.47 12.21
N TYR A 124 -3.34 -2.95 11.31
CA TYR A 124 -3.04 -2.94 9.87
C TYR A 124 -1.83 -2.08 9.48
N CYS A 125 -1.43 -1.12 10.31
CA CYS A 125 -0.29 -0.24 10.02
C CYS A 125 1.00 -0.69 10.72
N PHE A 126 0.90 -1.25 11.93
CA PHE A 126 2.04 -1.60 12.78
C PHE A 126 2.18 -3.10 12.96
N GLY A 127 3.42 -3.58 13.01
CA GLY A 127 3.83 -4.96 13.09
C GLY A 127 4.65 -5.41 11.89
N GLU A 128 5.18 -6.63 11.94
CA GLU A 128 6.05 -7.21 10.93
C GLU A 128 5.53 -7.01 9.50
N GLY A 129 6.37 -6.39 8.65
CA GLY A 129 6.05 -6.03 7.27
C GLY A 129 5.19 -4.77 7.12
N GLY A 130 4.85 -4.08 8.21
CA GLY A 130 4.10 -2.81 8.21
C GLY A 130 2.72 -2.92 7.56
N ALA A 131 2.25 -1.82 6.98
CA ALA A 131 0.96 -1.77 6.27
C ALA A 131 0.92 -2.65 5.01
N GLY A 132 2.09 -3.04 4.48
CA GLY A 132 2.20 -3.90 3.30
C GLY A 132 1.74 -5.34 3.52
N THR A 133 1.92 -5.89 4.73
CA THR A 133 1.71 -7.32 5.04
C THR A 133 0.32 -7.84 4.68
N TYR A 134 -0.70 -7.06 5.00
CA TYR A 134 -2.10 -7.41 4.78
C TYR A 134 -2.78 -6.49 3.76
N SER A 135 -1.99 -5.87 2.88
CA SER A 135 -2.47 -5.09 1.74
C SER A 135 -2.84 -5.99 0.55
N ASP A 136 -3.37 -5.41 -0.52
CA ASP A 136 -3.58 -6.12 -1.80
C ASP A 136 -2.27 -6.71 -2.37
N GLY A 137 -1.11 -6.16 -2.01
CA GLY A 137 0.17 -6.64 -2.53
C GLY A 137 0.41 -6.29 -3.99
N LYS A 138 -0.11 -5.16 -4.45
CA LYS A 138 0.27 -4.56 -5.73
C LYS A 138 1.72 -4.13 -5.69
N LEU A 139 2.48 -4.53 -6.70
CA LEU A 139 3.91 -4.29 -6.79
C LEU A 139 4.30 -3.38 -7.96
N TYR A 140 3.32 -2.84 -8.70
CA TYR A 140 3.62 -1.87 -9.75
C TYR A 140 3.79 -0.46 -9.17
N THR A 141 4.73 0.28 -9.73
CA THR A 141 5.15 1.57 -9.23
C THR A 141 5.36 2.57 -10.38
N ARG A 142 5.29 3.86 -10.06
CA ARG A 142 5.66 4.95 -10.96
C ARG A 142 7.17 5.28 -10.93
N SER A 143 7.97 4.56 -10.13
CA SER A 143 9.42 4.75 -10.10
C SER A 143 10.02 4.64 -11.49
N LYS A 144 10.95 5.55 -11.79
CA LYS A 144 11.75 5.54 -13.04
C LYS A 144 12.95 4.61 -12.94
N ASP A 145 13.39 4.26 -11.73
CA ASP A 145 14.50 3.33 -11.50
C ASP A 145 14.03 1.88 -11.72
N ARG A 146 14.16 1.43 -12.96
CA ARG A 146 13.75 0.08 -13.37
C ARG A 146 14.62 -1.01 -12.78
N GLY A 147 15.89 -0.72 -12.52
CA GLY A 147 16.83 -1.67 -11.91
C GLY A 147 16.47 -1.95 -10.45
N ALA A 148 16.22 -0.91 -9.68
CA ALA A 148 15.78 -1.05 -8.29
C ALA A 148 14.44 -1.80 -8.19
N VAL A 149 13.48 -1.48 -9.07
CA VAL A 149 12.18 -2.18 -9.11
C VAL A 149 12.36 -3.67 -9.41
N ALA A 150 13.16 -4.02 -10.44
CA ALA A 150 13.44 -5.42 -10.78
C ALA A 150 14.13 -6.15 -9.61
N GLY A 151 15.08 -5.49 -8.92
CA GLY A 151 15.73 -6.06 -7.75
C GLY A 151 14.77 -6.38 -6.60
N VAL A 152 13.80 -5.50 -6.31
CA VAL A 152 12.77 -5.76 -5.29
C VAL A 152 11.85 -6.93 -5.68
N LEU A 153 11.45 -7.02 -6.96
CA LEU A 153 10.62 -8.13 -7.44
C LEU A 153 11.36 -9.47 -7.37
N ALA A 154 12.64 -9.48 -7.73
CA ALA A 154 13.50 -10.66 -7.62
C ALA A 154 13.68 -11.09 -6.15
N ASP A 155 13.90 -10.15 -5.22
CA ASP A 155 13.95 -10.47 -3.79
C ASP A 155 12.64 -11.08 -3.30
N LEU A 156 11.50 -10.50 -3.66
CA LEU A 156 10.19 -11.05 -3.28
C LEU A 156 10.01 -12.48 -3.83
N ALA A 157 10.40 -12.74 -5.09
CA ALA A 157 10.37 -14.08 -5.68
C ALA A 157 11.32 -15.04 -4.95
N ARG A 158 12.54 -14.59 -4.61
CA ARG A 158 13.52 -15.33 -3.80
C ARG A 158 12.95 -15.76 -2.44
N PHE A 159 12.13 -14.93 -1.82
CA PHE A 159 11.50 -15.21 -0.53
C PHE A 159 10.12 -15.87 -0.64
N GLY A 160 9.74 -16.37 -1.83
CA GLY A 160 8.57 -17.22 -2.03
C GLY A 160 7.34 -16.54 -2.62
N ALA A 161 7.47 -15.33 -3.15
CA ALA A 161 6.41 -14.78 -4.00
C ALA A 161 6.37 -15.54 -5.34
N PRO A 162 5.21 -15.56 -6.04
CA PRO A 162 5.12 -16.20 -7.34
C PRO A 162 6.09 -15.61 -8.36
N ALA A 163 6.84 -16.43 -9.10
CA ALA A 163 7.86 -15.97 -10.05
C ALA A 163 7.31 -15.09 -11.17
N ASN A 164 6.03 -15.21 -11.53
CA ASN A 164 5.40 -14.37 -12.54
C ASN A 164 5.39 -12.88 -12.20
N ILE A 165 5.57 -12.50 -10.92
CA ILE A 165 5.65 -11.08 -10.54
C ILE A 165 6.81 -10.34 -11.22
N GLU A 166 7.87 -11.06 -11.62
CA GLU A 166 9.02 -10.47 -12.29
C GLU A 166 8.71 -10.05 -13.74
N VAL A 167 7.73 -10.69 -14.36
CA VAL A 167 7.38 -10.49 -15.77
C VAL A 167 6.01 -9.83 -15.97
N ASP A 168 5.12 -9.90 -15.00
CA ASP A 168 3.78 -9.33 -15.11
C ASP A 168 3.83 -7.80 -15.17
N ALA A 169 3.04 -7.21 -16.07
CA ALA A 169 2.93 -5.76 -16.19
C ALA A 169 2.27 -5.10 -14.96
N ARG A 170 1.43 -5.86 -14.26
CA ARG A 170 0.76 -5.46 -13.01
C ARG A 170 0.93 -6.55 -11.95
N PRO A 171 2.14 -6.73 -11.41
CA PRO A 171 2.45 -7.79 -10.47
C PRO A 171 1.66 -7.65 -9.18
N HIS A 172 1.23 -8.79 -8.64
CA HIS A 172 0.40 -8.88 -7.46
C HIS A 172 0.70 -10.16 -6.66
N VAL A 173 0.75 -10.06 -5.33
CA VAL A 173 1.02 -11.21 -4.44
C VAL A 173 -0.22 -11.62 -3.65
N GLY A 174 -0.92 -10.67 -3.06
CA GLY A 174 -2.09 -10.87 -2.21
C GLY A 174 -1.79 -11.01 -0.72
N SER A 175 -2.73 -10.53 0.10
CA SER A 175 -2.58 -10.45 1.56
C SER A 175 -2.49 -11.80 2.28
N ASN A 176 -2.83 -12.91 1.62
CA ASN A 176 -2.67 -14.27 2.15
C ASN A 176 -1.29 -14.88 1.90
N ARG A 177 -0.53 -14.35 0.93
CA ARG A 177 0.82 -14.84 0.57
C ARG A 177 1.94 -13.96 1.13
N LEU A 178 1.78 -12.64 1.11
CA LEU A 178 2.77 -11.68 1.63
C LEU A 178 3.28 -12.02 3.04
N PRO A 179 2.45 -12.44 4.01
CA PRO A 179 2.93 -12.84 5.33
C PRO A 179 4.02 -13.92 5.28
N LYS A 180 3.88 -14.92 4.40
CA LYS A 180 4.88 -16.00 4.25
C LYS A 180 6.19 -15.49 3.67
N VAL A 181 6.11 -14.60 2.68
CA VAL A 181 7.28 -13.97 2.05
C VAL A 181 8.06 -13.14 3.08
N LEU A 182 7.36 -12.37 3.90
CA LEU A 182 7.98 -11.54 4.94
C LEU A 182 8.62 -12.37 6.06
N MET A 183 7.99 -13.47 6.46
CA MET A 183 8.58 -14.41 7.42
C MET A 183 9.87 -15.03 6.86
N ALA A 184 9.89 -15.43 5.58
CA ALA A 184 11.08 -15.95 4.92
C ALA A 184 12.20 -14.90 4.83
N LEU A 185 11.85 -13.64 4.49
CA LEU A 185 12.79 -12.52 4.51
C LEU A 185 13.38 -12.29 5.91
N ARG A 186 12.54 -12.28 6.97
CA ARG A 186 13.02 -12.16 8.34
C ARG A 186 13.97 -13.28 8.72
N THR A 187 13.62 -14.54 8.46
CA THR A 187 14.49 -15.68 8.72
C THR A 187 15.85 -15.53 8.03
N HIS A 188 15.83 -15.08 6.77
CA HIS A 188 17.09 -14.82 6.04
C HIS A 188 17.91 -13.70 6.72
N LEU A 189 17.28 -12.60 7.11
CA LEU A 189 17.96 -11.49 7.79
C LEU A 189 18.57 -11.94 9.14
N GLU A 190 17.85 -12.75 9.91
CA GLU A 190 18.33 -13.34 11.15
C GLU A 190 19.57 -14.23 10.91
N THR A 191 19.58 -15.02 9.82
CA THR A 191 20.78 -15.82 9.44
C THR A 191 21.97 -14.95 9.01
N CYS A 192 21.70 -13.72 8.53
CA CYS A 192 22.73 -12.73 8.23
C CYS A 192 23.17 -11.91 9.47
N GLY A 193 22.69 -12.27 10.67
CA GLY A 193 23.08 -11.61 11.93
C GLY A 193 22.26 -10.35 12.27
N VAL A 194 21.17 -10.07 11.57
CA VAL A 194 20.26 -8.97 11.92
C VAL A 194 19.47 -9.34 13.16
N SER A 195 19.48 -8.48 14.18
CA SER A 195 18.67 -8.64 15.37
C SER A 195 17.31 -7.97 15.22
N TYR A 196 16.25 -8.61 15.74
CA TYR A 196 14.90 -8.05 15.76
C TYR A 196 14.40 -7.84 17.20
N ARG A 197 13.76 -6.70 17.43
CA ARG A 197 12.99 -6.41 18.65
C ARG A 197 11.58 -6.01 18.26
N PHE A 198 10.67 -6.97 18.38
CA PHE A 198 9.22 -6.74 18.20
C PHE A 198 8.58 -6.25 19.50
N SER A 199 7.36 -5.74 19.42
CA SER A 199 6.60 -5.16 20.55
C SER A 199 7.42 -4.10 21.31
N THR A 200 8.24 -3.35 20.56
CA THR A 200 9.19 -2.37 21.10
C THR A 200 9.01 -1.04 20.37
N GLU A 201 8.52 -0.02 21.08
CA GLU A 201 8.36 1.32 20.51
C GLU A 201 9.58 2.20 20.78
N VAL A 202 10.04 2.86 19.73
CA VAL A 202 11.02 3.94 19.80
C VAL A 202 10.27 5.24 20.08
N THR A 203 10.68 5.93 21.15
CA THR A 203 10.06 7.16 21.65
C THR A 203 10.94 8.40 21.47
N GLY A 204 12.14 8.23 20.91
CA GLY A 204 13.03 9.37 20.67
C GLY A 204 14.45 8.93 20.28
N LEU A 205 15.29 9.93 20.14
CA LEU A 205 16.72 9.78 19.85
C LEU A 205 17.56 10.43 20.97
N ARG A 206 18.70 9.84 21.26
CA ARG A 206 19.76 10.53 21.99
C ARG A 206 20.72 11.14 20.97
N ILE A 207 20.79 12.47 20.96
CA ILE A 207 21.62 13.25 20.06
C ILE A 207 22.68 13.94 20.90
N ASP A 208 23.95 13.77 20.54
CA ASP A 208 25.08 14.48 21.15
C ASP A 208 25.93 15.12 20.06
N ARG A 209 26.20 16.43 20.21
CA ARG A 209 26.99 17.22 19.26
C ARG A 209 26.53 17.04 17.80
N ALA A 210 25.23 17.15 17.57
CA ALA A 210 24.56 16.97 16.27
C ALA A 210 24.75 15.58 15.64
N ARG A 211 25.06 14.56 16.44
CA ARG A 211 25.12 13.15 15.99
C ARG A 211 24.16 12.29 16.79
N VAL A 212 23.44 11.43 16.10
CA VAL A 212 22.66 10.39 16.76
C VAL A 212 23.59 9.40 17.44
N ARG A 213 23.30 9.04 18.69
CA ARG A 213 24.06 8.10 19.51
C ARG A 213 23.28 6.87 19.93
N ALA A 214 21.97 7.03 20.09
CA ALA A 214 21.09 5.94 20.49
C ALA A 214 19.64 6.22 20.09
N VAL A 215 18.83 5.17 20.04
CA VAL A 215 17.37 5.29 20.06
C VAL A 215 16.87 5.04 21.48
N LYS A 216 15.85 5.81 21.90
CA LYS A 216 15.17 5.67 23.21
C LYS A 216 13.96 4.79 23.05
N LEU A 217 13.74 3.88 23.99
CA LEU A 217 12.60 2.97 24.00
C LEU A 217 11.55 3.43 25.02
N ARG A 218 10.29 2.98 24.82
CA ARG A 218 9.18 3.24 25.77
C ARG A 218 9.50 2.70 27.18
N THR A 219 10.30 1.65 27.30
CA THR A 219 10.74 1.08 28.56
C THR A 219 11.69 1.98 29.37
N GLY A 220 12.23 3.04 28.74
CA GLY A 220 13.30 3.86 29.31
C GLY A 220 14.71 3.42 28.93
N ASP A 221 14.86 2.24 28.33
CA ASP A 221 16.14 1.74 27.82
C ASP A 221 16.61 2.51 26.58
N GLU A 222 17.88 2.42 26.29
CA GLU A 222 18.49 2.92 25.07
C GLU A 222 19.21 1.83 24.28
N ILE A 223 19.23 1.96 22.96
CA ILE A 223 20.04 1.12 22.07
C ILE A 223 21.04 2.03 21.35
N GLU A 224 22.31 1.82 21.60
CA GLU A 224 23.40 2.55 20.96
C GLU A 224 23.38 2.31 19.44
N ALA A 225 23.61 3.38 18.67
CA ALA A 225 23.63 3.35 17.22
C ALA A 225 24.64 4.34 16.66
N ASP A 226 25.41 3.92 15.68
CA ASP A 226 26.28 4.82 14.89
C ASP A 226 25.46 5.56 13.82
N ALA A 227 24.32 4.95 13.37
CA ALA A 227 23.34 5.56 12.48
C ALA A 227 21.94 4.99 12.73
N VAL A 228 20.91 5.77 12.42
CA VAL A 228 19.51 5.37 12.55
C VAL A 228 18.79 5.58 11.23
N VAL A 229 18.07 4.56 10.78
CA VAL A 229 17.15 4.63 9.64
C VAL A 229 15.71 4.68 10.18
N LEU A 230 15.03 5.80 10.00
CA LEU A 230 13.61 5.94 10.35
C LEU A 230 12.74 5.43 9.20
N ALA A 231 12.23 4.21 9.32
CA ALA A 231 11.37 3.53 8.33
C ALA A 231 9.97 3.26 8.89
N VAL A 232 9.43 4.22 9.62
CA VAL A 232 8.25 4.10 10.50
C VAL A 232 6.90 4.14 9.78
N GLY A 233 6.90 4.46 8.49
CA GLY A 233 5.67 4.65 7.70
C GLY A 233 4.91 5.93 8.09
N HIS A 234 3.83 6.20 7.37
CA HIS A 234 3.06 7.44 7.53
C HIS A 234 2.12 7.48 8.75
N SER A 235 1.85 6.32 9.39
CA SER A 235 0.87 6.22 10.48
C SER A 235 1.48 6.39 11.88
N ALA A 236 2.81 6.43 12.01
CA ALA A 236 3.52 6.55 13.28
C ALA A 236 3.56 8.01 13.76
N ARG A 237 2.39 8.55 14.14
CA ARG A 237 2.22 9.96 14.52
C ARG A 237 3.09 10.36 15.71
N SER A 238 3.28 9.47 16.69
CA SER A 238 4.19 9.71 17.81
C SER A 238 5.62 10.02 17.38
N VAL A 239 6.05 9.53 16.21
CA VAL A 239 7.38 9.86 15.66
C VAL A 239 7.45 11.30 15.22
N TYR A 240 6.39 11.86 14.64
CA TYR A 240 6.36 13.28 14.27
C TYR A 240 6.43 14.17 15.50
N ASP A 241 5.72 13.79 16.58
CA ASP A 241 5.71 14.55 17.83
C ASP A 241 7.11 14.64 18.46
N TRP A 242 7.78 13.50 18.66
CA TRP A 242 9.12 13.51 19.24
C TRP A 242 10.20 14.00 18.26
N ALA A 243 10.02 13.85 16.94
CA ALA A 243 10.95 14.42 15.97
C ALA A 243 10.92 15.95 15.99
N GLN A 244 9.72 16.54 16.11
CA GLN A 244 9.56 17.99 16.30
C GLN A 244 10.19 18.44 17.62
N ALA A 245 9.93 17.73 18.71
CA ALA A 245 10.51 18.05 20.02
C ALA A 245 12.04 17.94 20.04
N ALA A 246 12.62 17.05 19.23
CA ALA A 246 14.07 16.89 19.04
C ALA A 246 14.68 17.94 18.09
N GLY A 247 13.87 18.87 17.55
CA GLY A 247 14.35 19.91 16.64
C GLY A 247 14.73 19.38 15.24
N LEU A 248 14.23 18.22 14.83
CA LEU A 248 14.47 17.72 13.48
C LEU A 248 13.72 18.60 12.46
N PRO A 249 14.35 18.94 11.31
CA PRO A 249 13.69 19.76 10.31
C PRO A 249 12.50 19.00 9.71
N MET A 250 11.33 19.65 9.69
CA MET A 250 10.10 19.10 9.17
C MET A 250 9.39 20.12 8.28
N GLU A 251 8.64 19.65 7.30
CA GLU A 251 7.83 20.46 6.41
C GLU A 251 6.45 19.86 6.17
N ARG A 252 5.46 20.72 5.90
CA ARG A 252 4.13 20.26 5.46
C ARG A 252 4.23 19.68 4.07
N LYS A 253 3.63 18.52 3.85
CA LYS A 253 3.52 17.88 2.53
C LYS A 253 2.06 17.75 2.13
N SER A 254 1.79 17.86 0.84
CA SER A 254 0.48 17.52 0.27
C SER A 254 0.19 16.03 0.49
N PHE A 255 -1.06 15.71 0.73
CA PHE A 255 -1.59 14.36 0.83
C PHE A 255 -2.99 14.29 0.21
N ALA A 256 -3.72 13.21 0.37
CA ALA A 256 -5.09 13.13 -0.10
C ALA A 256 -6.00 12.48 0.94
N VAL A 257 -7.25 12.90 0.97
CA VAL A 257 -8.28 12.34 1.84
C VAL A 257 -9.57 12.12 1.06
N GLY A 258 -10.38 11.19 1.52
CA GLY A 258 -11.68 10.92 0.92
C GLY A 258 -12.33 9.66 1.49
N VAL A 259 -12.92 8.88 0.61
CA VAL A 259 -13.72 7.71 0.92
C VAL A 259 -13.17 6.46 0.25
N ARG A 260 -13.56 5.28 0.73
CA ARG A 260 -13.57 4.07 -0.10
C ARG A 260 -14.88 4.01 -0.85
N ILE A 261 -14.81 3.89 -2.16
CA ILE A 261 -15.98 3.57 -2.98
C ILE A 261 -16.01 2.07 -3.24
N GLU A 262 -17.16 1.44 -3.02
CA GLU A 262 -17.34 0.00 -3.19
C GLU A 262 -18.46 -0.27 -4.19
N HIS A 263 -18.21 -1.24 -5.09
CA HIS A 263 -19.13 -1.70 -6.12
C HIS A 263 -19.18 -3.23 -6.14
N PRO A 264 -20.22 -3.85 -6.71
CA PRO A 264 -20.14 -5.24 -7.14
C PRO A 264 -19.00 -5.43 -8.16
N GLN A 265 -18.15 -6.45 -7.98
CA GLN A 265 -17.04 -6.70 -8.91
C GLN A 265 -17.56 -7.01 -10.32
N SER A 266 -18.67 -7.73 -10.45
CA SER A 266 -19.30 -8.05 -11.73
C SER A 266 -19.64 -6.80 -12.54
N LEU A 267 -20.14 -5.74 -11.89
CA LEU A 267 -20.40 -4.46 -12.54
C LEU A 267 -19.12 -3.86 -13.13
N ILE A 268 -18.04 -3.88 -12.39
CA ILE A 268 -16.74 -3.35 -12.86
C ILE A 268 -16.22 -4.20 -14.02
N ASP A 269 -16.35 -5.52 -13.94
CA ASP A 269 -15.98 -6.44 -15.02
C ASP A 269 -16.75 -6.11 -16.31
N GLU A 270 -18.07 -5.91 -16.22
CA GLU A 270 -18.90 -5.54 -17.37
C GLU A 270 -18.54 -4.16 -17.95
N ILE A 271 -18.26 -3.18 -17.10
CA ILE A 271 -17.84 -1.84 -17.54
C ILE A 271 -16.54 -1.92 -18.33
N GLN A 272 -15.57 -2.69 -17.84
CA GLN A 272 -14.22 -2.75 -18.41
C GLN A 272 -14.13 -3.73 -19.58
N TYR A 273 -14.74 -4.90 -19.48
CA TYR A 273 -14.59 -5.98 -20.44
C TYR A 273 -15.79 -6.13 -21.41
N GLY A 274 -16.93 -5.52 -21.11
CA GLY A 274 -18.12 -5.62 -21.94
C GLY A 274 -18.57 -7.08 -22.07
N SER A 275 -18.78 -7.54 -23.30
CA SER A 275 -19.22 -8.92 -23.60
C SER A 275 -18.20 -10.00 -23.22
N ALA A 276 -16.93 -9.63 -22.95
CA ALA A 276 -15.90 -10.56 -22.51
C ALA A 276 -15.90 -10.75 -20.97
N ALA A 277 -16.74 -10.02 -20.22
CA ALA A 277 -16.85 -10.20 -18.78
C ALA A 277 -17.17 -11.66 -18.43
N GLY A 278 -16.50 -12.19 -17.40
CA GLY A 278 -16.62 -13.59 -17.01
C GLY A 278 -15.76 -14.58 -17.82
N HIS A 279 -15.00 -14.12 -18.80
CA HIS A 279 -14.11 -15.01 -19.54
C HIS A 279 -12.98 -15.56 -18.61
N PRO A 280 -12.70 -16.88 -18.61
CA PRO A 280 -11.79 -17.54 -17.65
C PRO A 280 -10.35 -16.99 -17.63
N LEU A 281 -9.88 -16.41 -18.72
CA LEU A 281 -8.55 -15.83 -18.84
C LEU A 281 -8.47 -14.38 -18.33
N LEU A 282 -9.62 -13.76 -18.06
CA LEU A 282 -9.64 -12.38 -17.56
C LEU A 282 -9.56 -12.37 -16.03
N PRO A 283 -8.62 -11.60 -15.45
CA PRO A 283 -8.65 -11.33 -14.02
C PRO A 283 -9.81 -10.39 -13.69
N PRO A 284 -10.22 -10.29 -12.42
CA PRO A 284 -11.16 -9.26 -12.01
C PRO A 284 -10.70 -7.88 -12.47
N ALA A 285 -11.61 -7.12 -13.07
CA ALA A 285 -11.32 -5.86 -13.73
C ALA A 285 -10.85 -4.79 -12.73
N THR A 286 -9.98 -3.91 -13.21
CA THR A 286 -9.46 -2.76 -12.47
C THR A 286 -9.76 -1.47 -13.20
N TYR A 287 -9.74 -0.35 -12.47
CA TYR A 287 -9.81 0.99 -13.05
C TYR A 287 -8.80 1.93 -12.38
N ASP A 288 -8.38 2.93 -13.14
CA ASP A 288 -7.66 4.11 -12.66
C ASP A 288 -8.43 5.34 -13.17
N LEU A 289 -8.98 6.13 -12.25
CA LEU A 289 -9.85 7.26 -12.56
C LEU A 289 -9.24 8.54 -12.03
N THR A 290 -9.30 9.58 -12.84
CA THR A 290 -8.89 10.94 -12.47
C THR A 290 -9.98 11.91 -12.88
N SER A 291 -10.23 12.91 -12.06
CA SER A 291 -11.19 13.98 -12.30
C SER A 291 -10.71 15.26 -11.63
N ARG A 292 -11.51 16.29 -11.70
CA ARG A 292 -11.34 17.53 -10.96
C ARG A 292 -12.62 17.92 -10.27
N GLY A 293 -12.49 18.53 -9.08
CA GLY A 293 -13.62 19.12 -8.36
C GLY A 293 -13.09 20.27 -7.47
N ALA A 294 -13.83 21.36 -7.41
CA ALA A 294 -13.46 22.58 -6.69
C ALA A 294 -12.02 23.04 -6.96
N GLY A 295 -11.58 22.94 -8.22
CA GLY A 295 -10.23 23.31 -8.65
C GLY A 295 -9.13 22.32 -8.28
N ARG A 296 -9.45 21.17 -7.64
CA ARG A 296 -8.50 20.17 -7.12
C ARG A 296 -8.49 18.88 -7.91
N GLY A 297 -7.38 18.14 -7.81
CA GLY A 297 -7.31 16.76 -8.29
C GLY A 297 -8.18 15.85 -7.43
N VAL A 298 -9.03 15.06 -8.10
CA VAL A 298 -9.84 13.99 -7.50
C VAL A 298 -9.53 12.71 -8.25
N TYR A 299 -9.19 11.63 -7.54
CA TYR A 299 -8.72 10.43 -8.22
C TYR A 299 -8.98 9.15 -7.43
N SER A 300 -9.07 8.05 -8.18
CA SER A 300 -9.08 6.73 -7.57
C SER A 300 -7.68 6.36 -7.08
N PHE A 301 -7.61 5.73 -5.91
CA PHE A 301 -6.37 5.30 -5.29
C PHE A 301 -6.49 3.88 -4.77
N CYS A 302 -5.42 3.10 -4.96
CA CYS A 302 -5.33 1.75 -4.43
C CYS A 302 -6.60 0.90 -4.67
N MET A 303 -7.05 0.84 -5.95
CA MET A 303 -8.20 0.01 -6.33
C MET A 303 -7.89 -1.47 -6.08
N CYS A 304 -8.77 -2.16 -5.36
CA CYS A 304 -8.68 -3.55 -4.94
C CYS A 304 -9.78 -4.37 -5.63
N PRO A 305 -9.48 -5.00 -6.80
CA PRO A 305 -10.44 -5.86 -7.49
C PRO A 305 -10.65 -7.14 -6.70
N GLY A 306 -11.89 -7.65 -6.68
CA GLY A 306 -12.24 -8.82 -5.89
C GLY A 306 -11.71 -8.72 -4.46
N GLY A 307 -11.87 -7.54 -3.84
CA GLY A 307 -11.23 -7.19 -2.58
C GLY A 307 -12.23 -6.85 -1.48
N TRP A 308 -11.67 -6.44 -0.35
CA TRP A 308 -12.41 -6.08 0.85
C TRP A 308 -11.94 -4.75 1.41
N ILE A 309 -12.87 -4.01 2.01
CA ILE A 309 -12.54 -2.85 2.82
C ILE A 309 -12.21 -3.33 4.24
N VAL A 310 -11.15 -2.79 4.80
CA VAL A 310 -10.63 -3.16 6.12
C VAL A 310 -10.48 -1.94 7.03
N PRO A 311 -10.64 -2.10 8.36
CA PRO A 311 -10.36 -1.05 9.30
C PRO A 311 -8.84 -0.84 9.42
N ALA A 312 -8.37 0.38 9.23
CA ALA A 312 -6.94 0.73 9.28
C ALA A 312 -6.62 1.76 10.39
N ALA A 313 -7.49 1.85 11.38
CA ALA A 313 -7.30 2.73 12.53
C ALA A 313 -6.04 2.34 13.33
N THR A 314 -5.38 3.37 13.89
CA THR A 314 -4.25 3.24 14.82
C THR A 314 -4.47 3.97 16.12
N GLU A 315 -5.55 4.76 16.22
CA GLU A 315 -6.01 5.50 17.40
C GLU A 315 -7.42 5.02 17.78
N SER A 316 -7.74 4.97 19.05
CA SER A 316 -8.97 4.34 19.58
C SER A 316 -10.25 5.13 19.30
N ASP A 317 -10.11 6.41 18.96
CA ASP A 317 -11.20 7.36 18.72
C ASP A 317 -11.32 7.78 17.24
N GLY A 318 -10.67 7.05 16.33
CA GLY A 318 -10.67 7.33 14.89
C GLY A 318 -11.09 6.15 14.03
N VAL A 319 -11.84 6.40 12.96
CA VAL A 319 -12.11 5.42 11.90
C VAL A 319 -11.30 5.75 10.67
N VAL A 320 -10.51 4.79 10.24
CA VAL A 320 -9.79 4.80 8.97
C VAL A 320 -10.14 3.53 8.22
N VAL A 321 -10.45 3.66 6.95
CA VAL A 321 -10.72 2.53 6.06
C VAL A 321 -9.64 2.41 4.98
N ASN A 322 -9.32 1.17 4.61
CA ASN A 322 -8.40 0.88 3.51
C ASN A 322 -8.88 -0.37 2.76
N GLY A 323 -8.20 -0.77 1.68
CA GLY A 323 -8.57 -1.93 0.89
C GLY A 323 -7.49 -3.00 0.86
N MET A 324 -7.94 -4.24 0.74
CA MET A 324 -7.06 -5.39 0.50
C MET A 324 -7.69 -6.37 -0.48
N SER A 325 -6.89 -7.25 -1.09
CA SER A 325 -7.36 -8.42 -1.84
C SER A 325 -6.51 -9.64 -1.52
N LEU A 326 -7.13 -10.80 -1.56
CA LEU A 326 -6.43 -12.09 -1.54
C LEU A 326 -5.77 -12.34 -2.91
N SER A 327 -4.88 -13.32 -2.97
CA SER A 327 -4.19 -13.67 -4.22
C SER A 327 -5.12 -14.09 -5.35
N LYS A 328 -6.31 -14.63 -5.04
CA LYS A 328 -7.33 -15.01 -6.02
C LYS A 328 -8.20 -13.85 -6.49
N ARG A 329 -8.32 -12.78 -5.68
CA ARG A 329 -9.20 -11.64 -5.97
C ARG A 329 -10.64 -12.07 -6.24
N ASP A 330 -11.18 -12.95 -5.40
CA ASP A 330 -12.45 -13.65 -5.58
C ASP A 330 -13.58 -13.15 -4.64
N SER A 331 -13.41 -11.99 -4.02
CA SER A 331 -14.51 -11.32 -3.34
C SER A 331 -15.51 -10.79 -4.35
N PRO A 332 -16.84 -10.78 -4.03
CA PRO A 332 -17.86 -10.21 -4.91
C PRO A 332 -17.78 -8.69 -5.05
N TYR A 333 -16.87 -8.04 -4.35
CA TYR A 333 -16.73 -6.59 -4.31
C TYR A 333 -15.44 -6.10 -4.97
N ALA A 334 -15.54 -4.92 -5.58
CA ALA A 334 -14.45 -4.09 -6.04
C ALA A 334 -14.44 -2.81 -5.21
N ASN A 335 -13.30 -2.36 -4.68
CA ASN A 335 -13.24 -1.09 -3.98
C ASN A 335 -11.98 -0.29 -4.31
N SER A 336 -12.07 1.04 -4.17
CA SER A 336 -10.90 1.91 -4.26
C SER A 336 -11.04 3.11 -3.32
N GLY A 337 -9.95 3.69 -2.86
CA GLY A 337 -9.97 5.06 -2.39
C GLY A 337 -10.47 5.97 -3.52
N PHE A 338 -11.28 6.95 -3.20
CA PHE A 338 -11.65 8.06 -4.06
C PHE A 338 -11.40 9.33 -3.28
N VAL A 339 -10.31 10.01 -3.62
CA VAL A 339 -9.66 10.99 -2.73
C VAL A 339 -9.43 12.33 -3.41
N VAL A 340 -9.42 13.37 -2.60
CA VAL A 340 -9.15 14.77 -2.99
C VAL A 340 -7.76 15.16 -2.51
N ALA A 341 -7.00 15.84 -3.36
CA ALA A 341 -5.71 16.41 -2.99
C ALA A 341 -5.88 17.50 -1.92
N VAL A 342 -5.06 17.42 -0.89
CA VAL A 342 -4.95 18.37 0.20
C VAL A 342 -3.58 19.05 0.12
N GLU A 343 -3.59 20.35 -0.08
CA GLU A 343 -2.37 21.14 -0.20
C GLU A 343 -1.99 21.78 1.15
N PRO A 344 -0.73 22.20 1.34
CA PRO A 344 -0.31 22.83 2.60
C PRO A 344 -1.17 24.02 3.06
N GLY A 345 -1.73 24.78 2.11
CA GLY A 345 -2.64 25.89 2.40
C GLY A 345 -3.99 25.49 3.00
N ASP A 346 -4.43 24.24 2.80
CA ASP A 346 -5.69 23.72 3.35
C ASP A 346 -5.60 23.30 4.81
N MET A 347 -4.39 23.14 5.30
CA MET A 347 -4.08 22.69 6.66
C MET A 347 -4.12 23.82 7.68
N GLY A 348 -4.70 24.98 7.31
CA GLY A 348 -4.74 26.18 8.14
C GLY A 348 -3.49 27.07 8.02
N PRO A 349 -3.47 28.20 8.73
CA PRO A 349 -2.40 29.19 8.65
C PRO A 349 -1.04 28.61 9.07
N ALA A 350 0.04 29.31 8.72
CA ALA A 350 1.40 28.88 9.10
C ALA A 350 1.56 28.70 10.62
N ALA A 351 0.87 29.53 11.41
CA ALA A 351 0.86 29.45 12.88
C ALA A 351 0.28 28.13 13.44
N ALA A 352 -0.51 27.40 12.66
CA ALA A 352 -0.99 26.07 13.07
C ALA A 352 0.11 24.99 13.15
N GLY A 353 1.36 25.35 12.81
CA GLY A 353 2.52 24.49 12.95
C GLY A 353 2.68 23.45 11.83
N VAL A 354 3.80 22.73 11.86
CA VAL A 354 4.18 21.76 10.84
C VAL A 354 3.27 20.51 10.84
N LEU A 355 2.66 20.17 11.99
CA LEU A 355 1.79 19.01 12.16
C LEU A 355 0.32 19.28 11.82
N ALA A 356 -0.04 20.45 11.30
CA ALA A 356 -1.42 20.80 10.98
C ALA A 356 -2.12 19.79 10.05
N GLY A 357 -1.38 19.15 9.13
CA GLY A 357 -1.92 18.08 8.29
C GLY A 357 -2.30 16.82 9.08
N VAL A 358 -1.54 16.47 10.12
CA VAL A 358 -1.85 15.36 11.03
C VAL A 358 -3.13 15.67 11.82
N GLU A 359 -3.29 16.91 12.30
CA GLU A 359 -4.49 17.32 13.03
C GLU A 359 -5.73 17.34 12.14
N LEU A 360 -5.59 17.74 10.88
CA LEU A 360 -6.68 17.64 9.91
C LEU A 360 -7.13 16.19 9.69
N GLN A 361 -6.17 15.27 9.54
CA GLN A 361 -6.49 13.84 9.44
C GLN A 361 -7.21 13.34 10.71
N ARG A 362 -6.70 13.66 11.91
CA ARG A 362 -7.33 13.29 13.19
C ARG A 362 -8.75 13.82 13.30
N THR A 363 -8.98 15.05 12.91
CA THR A 363 -10.33 15.66 12.93
C THR A 363 -11.30 14.86 12.06
N ILE A 364 -10.91 14.52 10.84
CA ILE A 364 -11.73 13.70 9.92
C ILE A 364 -11.96 12.29 10.48
N GLU A 365 -10.91 11.65 11.00
CA GLU A 365 -10.98 10.29 11.55
C GLU A 365 -11.89 10.20 12.77
N ARG A 366 -11.85 11.21 13.67
CA ARG A 366 -12.74 11.33 14.82
C ARG A 366 -14.19 11.64 14.41
N ALA A 367 -14.38 12.51 13.45
CA ALA A 367 -15.72 12.77 12.91
C ALA A 367 -16.32 11.49 12.30
N ALA A 368 -15.51 10.71 11.59
CA ALA A 368 -15.93 9.41 11.06
C ALA A 368 -16.27 8.41 12.19
N PHE A 369 -15.47 8.37 13.26
CA PHE A 369 -15.74 7.50 14.41
C PHE A 369 -17.07 7.85 15.10
N GLN A 370 -17.32 9.14 15.31
CA GLN A 370 -18.59 9.63 15.90
C GLN A 370 -19.78 9.31 15.00
N ALA A 371 -19.67 9.62 13.70
CA ALA A 371 -20.73 9.35 12.71
C ALA A 371 -21.00 7.84 12.51
N GLY A 372 -19.96 7.00 12.71
CA GLY A 372 -20.07 5.54 12.70
C GLY A 372 -20.75 4.96 13.94
N GLY A 373 -20.86 5.72 15.03
CA GLY A 373 -21.46 5.24 16.31
C GLY A 373 -20.51 4.40 17.17
N GLY A 374 -19.18 4.52 16.96
CA GLY A 374 -18.17 3.81 17.74
C GLY A 374 -17.86 2.39 17.25
N ALA A 375 -17.05 1.66 18.05
CA ALA A 375 -16.64 0.28 17.77
C ALA A 375 -16.07 0.05 16.36
N PHE A 376 -15.44 1.07 15.78
CA PHE A 376 -14.88 1.08 14.41
C PHE A 376 -15.90 0.79 13.31
N ARG A 377 -17.21 0.95 13.57
CA ARG A 377 -18.21 1.02 12.50
C ARG A 377 -17.93 2.25 11.64
N ALA A 378 -17.99 2.08 10.33
CA ALA A 378 -17.70 3.18 9.43
C ALA A 378 -18.99 3.91 8.99
N PRO A 379 -18.98 5.25 8.96
CA PRO A 379 -20.08 5.99 8.34
C PRO A 379 -20.07 5.74 6.84
N ALA A 380 -21.27 5.48 6.28
CA ALA A 380 -21.43 5.19 4.87
C ALA A 380 -22.67 5.88 4.29
N GLN A 381 -22.58 6.18 3.02
CA GLN A 381 -23.63 6.80 2.24
C GLN A 381 -23.74 6.15 0.85
N ARG A 382 -24.94 5.99 0.33
CA ARG A 382 -25.11 5.57 -1.07
C ARG A 382 -24.57 6.67 -2.00
N LEU A 383 -23.85 6.26 -3.04
CA LEU A 383 -23.28 7.22 -3.99
C LEU A 383 -24.33 8.18 -4.58
N ALA A 384 -25.50 7.65 -4.98
CA ALA A 384 -26.58 8.46 -5.52
C ALA A 384 -27.07 9.51 -4.52
N ASP A 385 -27.27 9.12 -3.24
CA ASP A 385 -27.72 10.03 -2.20
C ASP A 385 -26.69 11.13 -1.90
N PHE A 386 -25.40 10.77 -1.90
CA PHE A 386 -24.31 11.73 -1.74
C PHE A 386 -24.29 12.78 -2.86
N LEU A 387 -24.47 12.36 -4.11
CA LEU A 387 -24.50 13.26 -5.27
C LEU A 387 -25.74 14.18 -5.26
N GLU A 388 -26.85 13.73 -4.69
CA GLU A 388 -28.11 14.48 -4.57
C GLU A 388 -28.25 15.25 -3.26
N HIS A 389 -27.17 15.33 -2.44
CA HIS A 389 -27.17 16.01 -1.14
C HIS A 389 -28.24 15.48 -0.15
N ARG A 390 -28.58 14.19 -0.24
CA ARG A 390 -29.55 13.53 0.63
C ARG A 390 -28.89 12.60 1.61
N PRO A 391 -29.31 12.49 2.87
CA PRO A 391 -28.87 11.44 3.77
C PRO A 391 -29.38 10.07 3.28
N SER A 392 -28.58 9.01 3.43
CA SER A 392 -29.06 7.65 3.22
C SER A 392 -29.77 7.14 4.46
N SER A 393 -31.00 6.62 4.28
CA SER A 393 -31.75 5.97 5.36
C SER A 393 -31.24 4.55 5.65
N ALA A 394 -30.67 3.90 4.64
CA ALA A 394 -30.08 2.58 4.72
C ALA A 394 -28.89 2.47 3.74
N VAL A 395 -27.97 1.57 4.02
CA VAL A 395 -26.88 1.18 3.13
C VAL A 395 -26.95 -0.32 2.85
N GLY A 396 -26.56 -0.71 1.66
CA GLY A 396 -26.58 -2.10 1.23
C GLY A 396 -25.49 -2.95 1.90
N PRO A 397 -25.36 -4.21 1.48
CA PRO A 397 -24.29 -5.08 1.92
C PRO A 397 -22.92 -4.53 1.49
N SER A 398 -21.89 -4.80 2.31
CA SER A 398 -20.53 -4.33 2.09
C SER A 398 -19.52 -5.37 2.56
N SER A 399 -18.31 -5.26 2.06
CA SER A 399 -17.18 -6.05 2.50
C SER A 399 -16.59 -5.61 3.85
N TYR A 400 -16.97 -4.45 4.37
CA TYR A 400 -16.44 -3.89 5.63
C TYR A 400 -17.02 -4.61 6.85
N ARG A 401 -16.24 -5.47 7.46
CA ARG A 401 -16.69 -6.39 8.52
C ARG A 401 -17.10 -5.75 9.84
N PRO A 402 -16.47 -4.66 10.34
CA PRO A 402 -16.94 -4.02 11.56
C PRO A 402 -18.36 -3.45 11.47
N GLY A 403 -18.90 -3.34 10.26
CA GLY A 403 -20.25 -2.85 9.96
C GLY A 403 -20.30 -1.39 9.58
N LEU A 404 -21.37 -1.04 8.89
CA LEU A 404 -21.62 0.31 8.41
C LEU A 404 -22.74 0.99 9.22
N THR A 405 -22.67 2.31 9.29
CA THR A 405 -23.74 3.16 9.82
C THR A 405 -24.15 4.13 8.73
N PRO A 406 -25.44 4.16 8.31
CA PRO A 406 -25.94 5.18 7.40
C PRO A 406 -25.71 6.58 7.97
N ALA A 407 -25.01 7.44 7.24
CA ALA A 407 -24.68 8.80 7.69
C ALA A 407 -24.50 9.73 6.49
N SER A 408 -24.71 11.04 6.70
CA SER A 408 -24.29 12.04 5.72
C SER A 408 -22.78 12.29 5.85
N LEU A 409 -22.03 12.06 4.77
CA LEU A 409 -20.58 12.29 4.74
C LEU A 409 -20.20 13.77 4.77
N ASP A 410 -21.15 14.68 4.58
CA ASP A 410 -20.97 16.12 4.76
C ASP A 410 -20.58 16.48 6.19
N ARG A 411 -20.89 15.62 7.17
CA ARG A 411 -20.53 15.79 8.58
C ARG A 411 -19.14 15.22 8.92
N VAL A 412 -18.53 14.52 7.99
CA VAL A 412 -17.24 13.85 8.21
C VAL A 412 -16.08 14.69 7.65
N PHE A 413 -16.31 15.32 6.50
CA PHE A 413 -15.28 16.05 5.79
C PHE A 413 -15.54 17.55 5.78
N PRO A 414 -14.49 18.40 5.69
CA PRO A 414 -14.63 19.81 5.40
C PRO A 414 -15.39 20.07 4.09
N ASP A 415 -16.19 21.12 4.03
CA ASP A 415 -17.08 21.45 2.89
C ASP A 415 -16.37 21.48 1.54
N LEU A 416 -15.16 22.03 1.50
CA LEU A 416 -14.35 22.07 0.29
C LEU A 416 -14.04 20.65 -0.25
N MET A 417 -13.77 19.69 0.64
CA MET A 417 -13.47 18.31 0.25
C MET A 417 -14.73 17.59 -0.20
N VAL A 418 -15.87 17.84 0.46
CA VAL A 418 -17.17 17.30 0.05
C VAL A 418 -17.55 17.80 -1.33
N THR A 419 -17.43 19.09 -1.58
CA THR A 419 -17.70 19.71 -2.88
C THR A 419 -16.81 19.12 -3.96
N ALA A 420 -15.50 19.02 -3.69
CA ALA A 420 -14.55 18.44 -4.63
C ALA A 420 -14.84 16.97 -4.95
N LEU A 421 -15.20 16.16 -3.93
CA LEU A 421 -15.58 14.75 -4.13
C LEU A 421 -16.82 14.62 -5.01
N ARG A 422 -17.88 15.43 -4.76
CA ARG A 422 -19.10 15.40 -5.55
C ARG A 422 -18.86 15.76 -7.01
N GLU A 423 -18.19 16.88 -7.26
CA GLU A 423 -17.87 17.31 -8.62
C GLU A 423 -16.98 16.27 -9.32
N GLY A 424 -15.96 15.76 -8.63
CA GLY A 424 -15.08 14.73 -9.17
C GLY A 424 -15.81 13.44 -9.53
N LEU A 425 -16.74 12.99 -8.70
CA LEU A 425 -17.57 11.80 -8.97
C LEU A 425 -18.52 12.03 -10.15
N ARG A 426 -19.15 13.22 -10.26
CA ARG A 426 -19.98 13.59 -11.43
C ARG A 426 -19.16 13.56 -12.72
N GLY A 427 -17.95 14.16 -12.71
CA GLY A 427 -17.05 14.14 -13.86
C GLY A 427 -16.53 12.73 -14.23
N VAL A 428 -16.47 11.79 -13.29
CA VAL A 428 -16.26 10.36 -13.60
C VAL A 428 -17.51 9.78 -14.25
N GLY A 429 -18.71 10.10 -13.74
CA GLY A 429 -19.99 9.62 -14.27
C GLY A 429 -20.23 10.03 -15.73
N GLU A 430 -19.82 11.23 -16.15
CA GLU A 430 -19.91 11.67 -17.54
C GLU A 430 -19.12 10.75 -18.50
N ARG A 431 -17.97 10.23 -18.05
CA ARG A 431 -17.11 9.34 -18.85
C ARG A 431 -17.45 7.87 -18.68
N MET A 432 -18.03 7.52 -17.53
CA MET A 432 -18.35 6.15 -17.13
C MET A 432 -19.71 6.12 -16.40
N PRO A 433 -20.85 6.33 -17.08
CA PRO A 433 -22.16 6.51 -16.43
C PRO A 433 -22.55 5.35 -15.50
N ARG A 434 -22.22 4.12 -15.87
CA ARG A 434 -22.52 2.94 -15.06
C ARG A 434 -21.71 2.87 -13.73
N PHE A 435 -20.68 3.68 -13.58
CA PHE A 435 -19.94 3.80 -12.33
C PHE A 435 -20.77 4.44 -11.20
N LEU A 436 -21.72 5.32 -11.56
CA LEU A 436 -22.68 5.92 -10.64
C LEU A 436 -23.86 4.97 -10.33
N HIS A 437 -23.55 3.70 -10.06
CA HIS A 437 -24.54 2.67 -9.82
C HIS A 437 -25.28 2.89 -8.49
N PRO A 438 -26.60 2.57 -8.41
CA PRO A 438 -27.38 2.70 -7.18
C PRO A 438 -26.84 1.91 -5.97
N ASP A 439 -26.19 0.78 -6.23
CA ASP A 439 -25.59 -0.07 -5.19
C ASP A 439 -24.17 0.36 -4.78
N ALA A 440 -23.63 1.41 -5.39
CA ALA A 440 -22.33 1.92 -5.01
C ALA A 440 -22.39 2.60 -3.64
N LEU A 441 -21.43 2.26 -2.77
CA LEU A 441 -21.32 2.80 -1.43
C LEU A 441 -20.07 3.66 -1.29
N LEU A 442 -20.20 4.79 -0.61
CA LEU A 442 -19.09 5.61 -0.11
C LEU A 442 -18.93 5.33 1.37
N ILE A 443 -17.74 4.94 1.78
CA ILE A 443 -17.40 4.53 3.16
C ILE A 443 -16.23 5.38 3.63
N ALA A 444 -16.38 6.10 4.75
CA ALA A 444 -15.37 7.03 5.26
C ALA A 444 -14.70 6.49 6.54
N ALA A 445 -13.45 6.92 6.80
CA ALA A 445 -12.66 7.86 6.04
C ALA A 445 -11.39 7.18 5.50
N GLU A 446 -11.01 7.50 4.26
CA GLU A 446 -9.67 7.19 3.71
C GLU A 446 -8.82 8.45 3.88
N THR A 447 -7.89 8.45 4.85
CA THR A 447 -7.13 9.65 5.24
C THR A 447 -5.62 9.47 5.13
N ARG A 448 -5.15 8.27 4.84
CA ARG A 448 -3.72 7.94 4.90
C ARG A 448 -3.17 7.55 3.54
N THR A 449 -3.45 8.42 2.57
CA THR A 449 -3.09 8.26 1.15
C THR A 449 -2.06 9.29 0.73
#